data_84906c3e6cd6aedb2eade915915d0727
#
_entry.id   84906c3e6cd6aedb2eade915915d0727
#
_cell.length_a   1.000
_cell.length_b   1.000
_cell.length_c   1.000
_cell.angle_alpha   90.00
_cell.angle_beta   90.00
_cell.angle_gamma   90.00
#
_symmetry.space_group_name_H-M   'P 1'
#
loop_
_entity.id
_entity.type
_entity.pdbx_description
1 polymer ?
#
loop_
_entity_poly.entity_id
_entity_poly.type
_entity_poly.pdbx_seq_one_letter_code
_entity_poly.pdbx_strand_id
1 'polypeptide(L)'
;MAKKIKKIYKNKNKDNKKHYPVRVDYDNGSHILIPDNHEFGSFCQKHGCSMAAASIALQFLGVKQKDGTVWNPDELYKYARKHVAGYNGSKLTIYGTKILINKIVGSKKAKWYPITGRNNKDVKKRIRRALRSGKIVLFEQRDPIHTVVFLGFTPNGDKVRIATYGKVHGAKFNEQVNKKALHGCTGVEKQQNWFKGTSYGAGYTIVG
;
A
#
# COMPACT_ATOMS: atom_id res chain seq x y z
N MET A 1 15.89 0.87 14.77
CA MET A 1 15.64 2.28 14.35
C MET A 1 14.41 2.34 13.45
N ALA A 2 13.66 3.45 13.49
CA ALA A 2 12.50 3.66 12.62
C ALA A 2 12.95 3.87 11.17
N LYS A 3 12.37 3.13 10.22
CA LYS A 3 12.67 3.29 8.78
C LYS A 3 12.11 4.63 8.30
N LYS A 4 12.98 5.50 7.77
CA LYS A 4 12.59 6.76 7.14
C LYS A 4 12.88 6.72 5.64
N ILE A 5 11.98 7.30 4.85
CA ILE A 5 12.20 7.40 3.40
C ILE A 5 13.40 8.31 3.14
N LYS A 6 14.42 7.76 2.48
CA LYS A 6 15.60 8.50 2.02
C LYS A 6 15.36 9.10 0.65
N LYS A 7 14.83 8.32 -0.30
CA LYS A 7 14.63 8.74 -1.69
C LYS A 7 13.50 7.97 -2.37
N ILE A 8 12.78 8.64 -3.26
CA ILE A 8 11.81 8.03 -4.19
C ILE A 8 12.19 8.45 -5.60
N TYR A 9 12.31 7.50 -6.50
CA TYR A 9 12.76 7.75 -7.87
C TYR A 9 12.29 6.67 -8.85
N LYS A 10 12.47 6.94 -10.15
CA LYS A 10 12.18 5.96 -11.22
C LYS A 10 13.11 4.75 -11.08
N ASN A 11 12.54 3.56 -11.12
CA ASN A 11 13.32 2.34 -11.16
C ASN A 11 14.09 2.25 -12.48
N LYS A 12 15.40 2.14 -12.40
CA LYS A 12 16.31 2.09 -13.56
C LYS A 12 16.66 0.66 -13.98
N ASN A 13 16.29 -0.35 -13.18
CA ASN A 13 16.56 -1.74 -13.51
C ASN A 13 15.76 -2.15 -14.75
N LYS A 14 16.47 -2.50 -15.84
CA LYS A 14 15.89 -2.83 -17.14
C LYS A 14 14.94 -4.03 -17.08
N ASP A 15 15.24 -5.01 -16.23
CA ASP A 15 14.52 -6.28 -16.18
C ASP A 15 13.15 -6.18 -15.52
N ASN A 16 12.96 -5.22 -14.61
CA ASN A 16 11.71 -5.13 -13.85
C ASN A 16 11.08 -3.73 -13.80
N LYS A 17 11.69 -2.70 -14.43
CA LYS A 17 11.17 -1.31 -14.40
C LYS A 17 9.75 -1.17 -14.98
N LYS A 18 9.33 -2.08 -15.84
CA LYS A 18 7.98 -2.10 -16.41
C LYS A 18 6.97 -2.47 -15.32
N HIS A 19 7.21 -3.56 -14.62
CA HIS A 19 6.34 -4.06 -13.53
C HIS A 19 6.46 -3.23 -12.26
N TYR A 20 7.62 -2.62 -12.03
CA TYR A 20 7.94 -1.82 -10.83
C TYR A 20 8.61 -0.49 -11.22
N PRO A 21 7.83 0.46 -11.74
CA PRO A 21 8.41 1.71 -12.29
C PRO A 21 9.01 2.65 -11.24
N VAL A 22 8.70 2.46 -9.97
CA VAL A 22 9.16 3.32 -8.87
C VAL A 22 9.89 2.51 -7.81
N ARG A 23 11.02 3.05 -7.34
CA ARG A 23 11.78 2.54 -6.20
C ARG A 23 11.77 3.55 -5.07
N VAL A 24 11.61 3.04 -3.85
CA VAL A 24 11.67 3.80 -2.59
C VAL A 24 12.80 3.23 -1.74
N ASP A 25 13.81 4.03 -1.47
CA ASP A 25 14.91 3.67 -0.57
C ASP A 25 14.67 4.23 0.83
N TYR A 26 15.01 3.46 1.85
CA TYR A 26 14.98 3.83 3.26
C TYR A 26 16.39 4.10 3.79
N ASP A 27 16.46 4.84 4.89
CA ASP A 27 17.72 5.25 5.55
C ASP A 27 18.54 4.07 6.13
N ASN A 28 17.88 2.96 6.40
CA ASN A 28 18.50 1.72 6.87
C ASN A 28 19.06 0.82 5.74
N GLY A 29 19.12 1.32 4.51
CA GLY A 29 19.59 0.59 3.33
C GLY A 29 18.55 -0.33 2.68
N SER A 30 17.40 -0.57 3.30
CA SER A 30 16.33 -1.34 2.66
C SER A 30 15.64 -0.53 1.56
N HIS A 31 14.99 -1.24 0.63
CA HIS A 31 14.18 -0.59 -0.40
C HIS A 31 12.91 -1.38 -0.70
N ILE A 32 11.96 -0.72 -1.33
CA ILE A 32 10.78 -1.34 -1.91
C ILE A 32 10.60 -0.91 -3.37
N LEU A 33 10.02 -1.77 -4.15
CA LEU A 33 9.62 -1.53 -5.53
C LEU A 33 8.10 -1.41 -5.57
N ILE A 34 7.59 -0.33 -6.14
CA ILE A 34 6.15 -0.09 -6.23
C ILE A 34 5.63 -0.73 -7.51
N PRO A 35 4.70 -1.70 -7.41
CA PRO A 35 4.16 -2.36 -8.59
C PRO A 35 3.21 -1.44 -9.37
N ASP A 36 3.25 -1.55 -10.70
CA ASP A 36 2.20 -1.01 -11.57
C ASP A 36 1.23 -2.13 -11.93
N ASN A 37 0.03 -2.07 -11.39
CA ASN A 37 -0.95 -3.13 -11.59
C ASN A 37 -1.38 -3.36 -13.04
N HIS A 38 -1.20 -2.36 -13.94
CA HIS A 38 -1.49 -2.52 -15.36
C HIS A 38 -0.54 -3.49 -16.07
N GLU A 39 0.61 -3.75 -15.47
CA GLU A 39 1.63 -4.66 -16.01
C GLU A 39 1.51 -6.09 -15.48
N PHE A 40 0.43 -6.40 -14.73
CA PHE A 40 0.13 -7.74 -14.21
C PHE A 40 -1.12 -8.32 -14.86
N GLY A 41 -1.53 -9.52 -14.48
CA GLY A 41 -2.68 -10.21 -15.04
C GLY A 41 -4.00 -9.47 -14.92
N SER A 42 -4.99 -9.84 -15.70
CA SER A 42 -6.27 -9.14 -15.87
C SER A 42 -7.03 -8.84 -14.57
N PHE A 43 -6.93 -9.73 -13.56
CA PHE A 43 -7.51 -9.48 -12.25
C PHE A 43 -6.81 -8.30 -11.57
N CYS A 44 -5.48 -8.29 -11.55
CA CYS A 44 -4.70 -7.24 -10.90
C CYS A 44 -4.86 -5.89 -11.58
N GLN A 45 -5.01 -5.86 -12.91
CA GLN A 45 -5.31 -4.63 -13.64
C GLN A 45 -6.60 -3.96 -13.17
N LYS A 46 -7.65 -4.75 -12.87
CA LYS A 46 -8.97 -4.25 -12.51
C LYS A 46 -9.20 -4.12 -11.01
N HIS A 47 -8.67 -5.06 -10.23
CA HIS A 47 -9.03 -5.26 -8.81
C HIS A 47 -7.83 -5.45 -7.88
N GLY A 48 -6.60 -5.32 -8.35
CA GLY A 48 -5.39 -5.69 -7.63
C GLY A 48 -4.83 -4.68 -6.63
N CYS A 49 -5.56 -3.60 -6.26
CA CYS A 49 -5.03 -2.59 -5.33
C CYS A 49 -4.57 -3.17 -3.98
N SER A 50 -5.33 -4.11 -3.44
CA SER A 50 -4.97 -4.81 -2.22
C SER A 50 -3.77 -5.76 -2.39
N MET A 51 -3.63 -6.36 -3.58
CA MET A 51 -2.47 -7.20 -3.91
C MET A 51 -1.19 -6.36 -4.06
N ALA A 52 -1.28 -5.20 -4.74
CA ALA A 52 -0.18 -4.24 -4.80
C ALA A 52 0.21 -3.74 -3.40
N ALA A 53 -0.77 -3.40 -2.55
CA ALA A 53 -0.52 -3.00 -1.18
C ALA A 53 0.14 -4.11 -0.34
N ALA A 54 -0.29 -5.37 -0.51
CA ALA A 54 0.33 -6.52 0.15
C ALA A 54 1.77 -6.75 -0.35
N SER A 55 2.02 -6.63 -1.65
CA SER A 55 3.37 -6.71 -2.24
C SER A 55 4.31 -5.68 -1.61
N ILE A 56 3.88 -4.42 -1.53
CA ILE A 56 4.63 -3.34 -0.88
C ILE A 56 4.90 -3.65 0.59
N ALA A 57 3.88 -4.15 1.31
CA ALA A 57 4.00 -4.49 2.72
C ALA A 57 5.00 -5.63 2.98
N LEU A 58 4.98 -6.68 2.16
CA LEU A 58 5.92 -7.80 2.28
C LEU A 58 7.35 -7.36 1.97
N GLN A 59 7.56 -6.55 0.94
CA GLN A 59 8.87 -5.96 0.63
C GLN A 59 9.36 -5.07 1.79
N PHE A 60 8.47 -4.25 2.37
CA PHE A 60 8.79 -3.43 3.53
C PHE A 60 9.24 -4.25 4.74
N LEU A 61 8.65 -5.43 4.94
CA LEU A 61 9.03 -6.39 5.97
C LEU A 61 10.28 -7.20 5.61
N GLY A 62 10.81 -7.08 4.40
CA GLY A 62 11.94 -7.88 3.91
C GLY A 62 11.58 -9.32 3.55
N VAL A 63 10.29 -9.62 3.36
CA VAL A 63 9.81 -10.97 3.07
C VAL A 63 9.81 -11.23 1.58
N LYS A 64 10.54 -12.25 1.18
CA LYS A 64 10.65 -12.72 -0.20
C LYS A 64 10.03 -14.10 -0.36
N GLN A 65 9.88 -14.53 -1.60
CA GLN A 65 9.54 -15.91 -1.93
C GLN A 65 10.76 -16.85 -1.71
N LYS A 66 10.54 -18.14 -1.83
CA LYS A 66 11.60 -19.15 -1.64
C LYS A 66 12.74 -19.01 -2.64
N ASP A 67 12.47 -18.53 -3.84
CA ASP A 67 13.44 -18.26 -4.91
C ASP A 67 14.18 -16.92 -4.76
N GLY A 68 13.89 -16.16 -3.71
CA GLY A 68 14.50 -14.85 -3.45
C GLY A 68 13.81 -13.69 -4.17
N THR A 69 12.77 -13.93 -4.98
CA THR A 69 12.01 -12.89 -5.68
C THR A 69 11.03 -12.17 -4.76
N VAL A 70 10.56 -11.00 -5.17
CA VAL A 70 9.51 -10.30 -4.44
C VAL A 70 8.14 -10.93 -4.74
N TRP A 71 7.26 -10.95 -3.75
CA TRP A 71 5.87 -11.33 -3.95
C TRP A 71 5.19 -10.31 -4.87
N ASN A 72 4.90 -10.68 -6.10
CA ASN A 72 4.20 -9.82 -7.04
C ASN A 72 2.66 -9.93 -6.88
N PRO A 73 1.88 -8.96 -7.42
CA PRO A 73 0.43 -8.96 -7.30
C PRO A 73 -0.27 -10.23 -7.79
N ASP A 74 0.15 -10.83 -8.90
CA ASP A 74 -0.47 -12.04 -9.45
C ASP A 74 -0.24 -13.29 -8.59
N GLU A 75 0.95 -13.42 -8.04
CA GLU A 75 1.27 -14.52 -7.13
C GLU A 75 0.56 -14.37 -5.79
N LEU A 76 0.44 -13.15 -5.30
CA LEU A 76 -0.36 -12.85 -4.11
C LEU A 76 -1.84 -13.17 -4.33
N TYR A 77 -2.37 -12.89 -5.51
CA TYR A 77 -3.73 -13.26 -5.87
C TYR A 77 -3.92 -14.78 -5.86
N LYS A 78 -3.02 -15.54 -6.53
CA LYS A 78 -3.04 -16.99 -6.52
C LYS A 78 -2.93 -17.57 -5.11
N TYR A 79 -2.00 -17.04 -4.32
CA TYR A 79 -1.82 -17.45 -2.93
C TYR A 79 -3.06 -17.16 -2.06
N ALA A 80 -3.64 -15.97 -2.19
CA ALA A 80 -4.84 -15.57 -1.44
C ALA A 80 -6.02 -16.50 -1.74
N ARG A 81 -6.27 -16.81 -3.00
CA ARG A 81 -7.33 -17.76 -3.41
C ARG A 81 -7.19 -19.13 -2.74
N LYS A 82 -5.95 -19.60 -2.59
CA LYS A 82 -5.68 -20.91 -2.02
C LYS A 82 -5.67 -20.94 -0.49
N HIS A 83 -5.28 -19.81 0.15
CA HIS A 83 -4.92 -19.82 1.55
C HIS A 83 -5.68 -18.84 2.45
N VAL A 84 -6.42 -17.87 1.91
CA VAL A 84 -7.26 -16.97 2.70
C VAL A 84 -8.68 -17.50 2.75
N ALA A 85 -9.11 -17.96 3.93
CA ALA A 85 -10.42 -18.52 4.11
C ALA A 85 -11.54 -17.54 3.69
N GLY A 86 -12.54 -18.03 2.96
CA GLY A 86 -13.66 -17.23 2.45
C GLY A 86 -13.32 -16.30 1.29
N TYR A 87 -12.07 -16.31 0.79
CA TYR A 87 -11.72 -15.50 -0.38
C TYR A 87 -12.06 -16.26 -1.67
N ASN A 88 -13.03 -15.76 -2.42
CA ASN A 88 -13.55 -16.36 -3.65
C ASN A 88 -12.89 -15.86 -4.95
N GLY A 89 -11.81 -15.07 -4.83
CA GLY A 89 -11.15 -14.47 -5.99
C GLY A 89 -11.71 -13.11 -6.42
N SER A 90 -12.59 -12.52 -5.65
CA SER A 90 -13.09 -11.15 -5.83
C SER A 90 -12.11 -10.11 -5.24
N LYS A 91 -12.54 -8.88 -5.10
CA LYS A 91 -11.74 -7.81 -4.46
C LYS A 91 -11.45 -8.15 -3.00
N LEU A 92 -10.17 -8.22 -2.63
CA LEU A 92 -9.77 -8.48 -1.24
C LEU A 92 -9.92 -7.21 -0.39
N THR A 93 -10.64 -7.31 0.71
CA THR A 93 -10.77 -6.20 1.67
C THR A 93 -9.44 -5.88 2.36
N ILE A 94 -9.33 -4.70 2.97
CA ILE A 94 -8.15 -4.34 3.77
C ILE A 94 -7.95 -5.29 4.97
N TYR A 95 -9.02 -5.83 5.53
CA TYR A 95 -8.96 -6.86 6.56
C TYR A 95 -8.41 -8.19 6.00
N GLY A 96 -8.89 -8.60 4.83
CA GLY A 96 -8.36 -9.78 4.13
C GLY A 96 -6.89 -9.61 3.75
N THR A 97 -6.48 -8.41 3.35
CA THR A 97 -5.08 -8.08 3.06
C THR A 97 -4.19 -8.26 4.30
N LYS A 98 -4.66 -7.85 5.48
CA LYS A 98 -3.97 -8.12 6.76
C LYS A 98 -3.81 -9.61 7.02
N ILE A 99 -4.86 -10.42 6.76
CA ILE A 99 -4.79 -11.88 6.92
C ILE A 99 -3.75 -12.47 5.96
N LEU A 100 -3.77 -12.07 4.70
CA LEU A 100 -2.82 -12.51 3.67
C LEU A 100 -1.37 -12.23 4.09
N ILE A 101 -1.07 -10.98 4.49
CA ILE A 101 0.27 -10.58 4.93
C ILE A 101 0.72 -11.44 6.11
N ASN A 102 -0.08 -11.53 7.17
CA ASN A 102 0.29 -12.28 8.37
C ASN A 102 0.48 -13.78 8.09
N LYS A 103 -0.28 -14.34 7.15
CA LYS A 103 -0.15 -15.75 6.78
C LYS A 103 1.16 -16.03 6.04
N ILE A 104 1.55 -15.16 5.13
CA ILE A 104 2.83 -15.27 4.40
C ILE A 104 4.02 -15.06 5.34
N VAL A 105 3.92 -14.08 6.23
CA VAL A 105 5.00 -13.76 7.20
C VAL A 105 5.12 -14.80 8.31
N GLY A 106 4.06 -15.56 8.58
CA GLY A 106 4.00 -16.50 9.71
C GLY A 106 3.90 -15.84 11.08
N SER A 107 3.62 -14.54 11.15
CA SER A 107 3.52 -13.78 12.40
C SER A 107 2.60 -12.55 12.28
N LYS A 108 2.21 -11.97 13.44
CA LYS A 108 1.27 -10.83 13.50
C LYS A 108 1.96 -9.47 13.21
N LYS A 109 2.57 -9.31 12.03
CA LYS A 109 3.22 -8.06 11.59
C LYS A 109 2.27 -7.02 11.02
N ALA A 110 1.06 -7.41 10.64
CA ALA A 110 0.02 -6.52 10.16
C ALA A 110 -1.15 -6.50 11.14
N LYS A 111 -1.60 -5.30 11.55
CA LYS A 111 -2.71 -5.11 12.49
C LYS A 111 -3.77 -4.20 11.89
N TRP A 112 -4.99 -4.71 11.76
CA TRP A 112 -6.13 -3.98 11.21
C TRP A 112 -6.88 -3.20 12.29
N TYR A 113 -7.46 -2.05 11.88
CA TYR A 113 -8.29 -1.17 12.69
C TYR A 113 -9.45 -0.64 11.85
N PRO A 114 -10.69 -0.61 12.40
CA PRO A 114 -11.82 -0.01 11.71
C PRO A 114 -11.74 1.52 11.73
N ILE A 115 -12.33 2.15 10.70
CA ILE A 115 -12.62 3.57 10.68
C ILE A 115 -14.14 3.73 10.77
N THR A 116 -14.57 4.45 11.80
CA THR A 116 -15.94 4.91 11.95
C THR A 116 -15.95 6.44 11.93
N GLY A 117 -16.99 7.08 11.46
CA GLY A 117 -17.05 8.54 11.42
C GLY A 117 -16.83 9.22 12.78
N ARG A 118 -17.09 8.50 13.88
CA ARG A 118 -16.91 9.00 15.26
C ARG A 118 -15.47 8.97 15.76
N ASN A 119 -14.58 8.14 15.17
CA ASN A 119 -13.22 7.95 15.66
C ASN A 119 -12.12 8.57 14.78
N ASN A 120 -12.47 9.43 13.82
CA ASN A 120 -11.52 9.97 12.84
C ASN A 120 -10.31 10.69 13.47
N LYS A 121 -10.51 11.38 14.60
CA LYS A 121 -9.42 12.07 15.34
C LYS A 121 -8.39 11.07 15.87
N ASP A 122 -8.87 9.99 16.50
CA ASP A 122 -8.02 8.94 17.06
C ASP A 122 -7.33 8.12 15.95
N VAL A 123 -8.04 7.85 14.86
CA VAL A 123 -7.48 7.22 13.68
C VAL A 123 -6.32 8.04 13.12
N LYS A 124 -6.49 9.38 12.94
CA LYS A 124 -5.41 10.27 12.51
C LYS A 124 -4.21 10.22 13.44
N LYS A 125 -4.45 10.27 14.76
CA LYS A 125 -3.40 10.20 15.78
C LYS A 125 -2.62 8.88 15.70
N ARG A 126 -3.33 7.75 15.53
CA ARG A 126 -2.74 6.41 15.43
C ARG A 126 -1.92 6.25 14.15
N ILE A 127 -2.44 6.68 13.01
CA ILE A 127 -1.72 6.66 11.73
C ILE A 127 -0.44 7.48 11.82
N ARG A 128 -0.52 8.72 12.35
CA ARG A 128 0.68 9.57 12.55
C ARG A 128 1.73 8.91 13.43
N ARG A 129 1.32 8.29 14.53
CA ARG A 129 2.23 7.56 15.43
C ARG A 129 2.91 6.39 14.68
N ALA A 130 2.15 5.61 13.92
CA ALA A 130 2.69 4.50 13.16
C ALA A 130 3.73 4.97 12.13
N LEU A 131 3.42 5.98 11.33
CA LEU A 131 4.33 6.52 10.33
C LEU A 131 5.60 7.13 10.97
N ARG A 132 5.46 7.84 12.11
CA ARG A 132 6.62 8.39 12.84
C ARG A 132 7.51 7.30 13.44
N SER A 133 6.92 6.15 13.81
CA SER A 133 7.69 5.00 14.28
C SER A 133 8.28 4.15 13.14
N GLY A 134 8.23 4.65 11.91
CA GLY A 134 8.82 3.99 10.73
C GLY A 134 8.04 2.77 10.26
N LYS A 135 6.74 2.71 10.52
CA LYS A 135 5.80 1.71 9.98
C LYS A 135 5.10 2.28 8.75
N ILE A 136 4.55 1.40 7.93
CA ILE A 136 3.67 1.79 6.82
C ILE A 136 2.21 1.51 7.18
N VAL A 137 1.30 2.17 6.47
CA VAL A 137 -0.14 2.01 6.69
C VAL A 137 -0.83 1.73 5.37
N LEU A 138 -1.50 0.59 5.28
CA LEU A 138 -2.42 0.28 4.20
C LEU A 138 -3.76 0.94 4.55
N PHE A 139 -4.24 1.81 3.68
CA PHE A 139 -5.43 2.60 3.92
C PHE A 139 -6.48 2.34 2.84
N GLU A 140 -7.69 1.96 3.24
CA GLU A 140 -8.80 1.74 2.32
C GLU A 140 -9.67 2.98 2.24
N GLN A 141 -9.86 3.47 1.02
CA GLN A 141 -10.91 4.42 0.69
C GLN A 141 -12.14 3.67 0.20
N ARG A 142 -13.31 4.22 0.42
CA ARG A 142 -14.55 3.58 0.00
C ARG A 142 -15.23 4.21 -1.21
N ASP A 143 -14.94 5.45 -1.50
CA ASP A 143 -15.54 6.12 -2.63
C ASP A 143 -14.49 6.85 -3.47
N PRO A 144 -14.00 6.23 -4.54
CA PRO A 144 -14.18 4.81 -4.92
C PRO A 144 -13.45 3.86 -3.96
N ILE A 145 -13.85 2.59 -3.92
CA ILE A 145 -13.14 1.59 -3.11
C ILE A 145 -11.73 1.39 -3.69
N HIS A 146 -10.73 1.83 -2.96
CA HIS A 146 -9.33 1.76 -3.37
C HIS A 146 -8.40 1.61 -2.17
N THR A 147 -7.36 0.80 -2.32
CA THR A 147 -6.33 0.63 -1.29
C THR A 147 -5.08 1.39 -1.71
N VAL A 148 -4.60 2.26 -0.81
CA VAL A 148 -3.33 2.98 -0.95
C VAL A 148 -2.40 2.64 0.21
N VAL A 149 -1.09 2.88 0.04
CA VAL A 149 -0.10 2.65 1.10
C VAL A 149 0.51 3.99 1.51
N PHE A 150 0.37 4.35 2.77
CA PHE A 150 1.10 5.46 3.36
C PHE A 150 2.50 4.98 3.73
N LEU A 151 3.50 5.50 3.05
CA LEU A 151 4.91 5.08 3.16
C LEU A 151 5.67 5.84 4.27
N GLY A 152 5.25 7.06 4.58
CA GLY A 152 5.91 7.94 5.54
C GLY A 152 5.62 9.41 5.27
N PHE A 153 6.11 10.30 6.11
CA PHE A 153 5.96 11.73 5.92
C PHE A 153 6.93 12.30 4.87
N THR A 154 6.56 13.43 4.28
CA THR A 154 7.50 14.29 3.57
C THR A 154 8.49 14.91 4.57
N PRO A 155 9.65 15.41 4.12
CA PRO A 155 10.63 16.03 5.02
C PRO A 155 10.03 17.10 5.95
N ASN A 156 9.10 17.91 5.45
CA ASN A 156 8.44 18.96 6.23
C ASN A 156 7.34 18.43 7.18
N GLY A 157 7.01 17.14 7.12
CA GLY A 157 6.03 16.51 8.00
C GLY A 157 4.56 16.88 7.78
N ASP A 158 4.24 17.76 6.82
CA ASP A 158 2.88 18.24 6.54
C ASP A 158 2.07 17.31 5.63
N LYS A 159 2.75 16.52 4.81
CA LYS A 159 2.17 15.59 3.84
C LYS A 159 2.67 14.18 4.06
N VAL A 160 1.93 13.22 3.54
CA VAL A 160 2.29 11.80 3.51
C VAL A 160 2.67 11.38 2.11
N ARG A 161 3.76 10.66 2.00
CA ARG A 161 4.11 9.93 0.79
C ARG A 161 3.20 8.73 0.67
N ILE A 162 2.56 8.57 -0.47
CA ILE A 162 1.67 7.45 -0.73
C ILE A 162 2.15 6.64 -1.92
N ALA A 163 1.93 5.35 -1.88
CA ALA A 163 1.96 4.47 -3.02
C ALA A 163 0.53 4.08 -3.37
N THR A 164 0.23 4.19 -4.62
CA THR A 164 -0.97 3.67 -5.27
C THR A 164 -0.52 3.06 -6.58
N TYR A 165 -1.39 2.49 -7.38
CA TYR A 165 -1.00 1.92 -8.66
C TYR A 165 -1.83 2.52 -9.78
N GLY A 166 -1.22 2.60 -10.97
CA GLY A 166 -1.86 2.91 -12.21
C GLY A 166 -2.61 4.25 -12.28
N LYS A 167 -3.36 4.41 -13.35
CA LYS A 167 -4.31 5.51 -13.47
C LYS A 167 -5.49 5.19 -12.58
N VAL A 168 -5.65 5.92 -11.53
CA VAL A 168 -6.82 5.80 -10.68
C VAL A 168 -7.94 6.58 -11.34
N HIS A 169 -8.97 5.88 -11.79
CA HIS A 169 -10.07 6.47 -12.51
C HIS A 169 -11.02 7.22 -11.56
N GLY A 170 -11.25 8.49 -11.84
CA GLY A 170 -12.50 9.17 -11.56
C GLY A 170 -12.72 9.83 -10.21
N ALA A 171 -11.80 9.80 -9.24
CA ALA A 171 -12.01 10.51 -7.99
C ALA A 171 -11.08 11.70 -7.81
N LYS A 172 -11.59 12.79 -7.24
CA LYS A 172 -10.81 14.00 -6.87
C LYS A 172 -9.53 13.72 -6.08
N PHE A 173 -9.53 12.66 -5.25
CA PHE A 173 -8.37 12.15 -4.54
C PHE A 173 -7.25 11.73 -5.50
N ASN A 174 -7.60 11.08 -6.57
CA ASN A 174 -6.67 10.54 -7.55
C ASN A 174 -6.07 11.61 -8.46
N GLU A 175 -6.81 12.64 -8.79
CA GLU A 175 -6.29 13.79 -9.54
C GLU A 175 -5.22 14.53 -8.74
N GLN A 176 -5.42 14.70 -7.42
CA GLN A 176 -4.44 15.37 -6.56
C GLN A 176 -3.17 14.54 -6.36
N VAL A 177 -3.29 13.22 -6.30
CA VAL A 177 -2.16 12.30 -6.20
C VAL A 177 -1.41 12.23 -7.53
N ASN A 178 -2.13 12.12 -8.64
CA ASN A 178 -1.55 11.91 -9.97
C ASN A 178 -0.83 13.13 -10.53
N LYS A 179 -1.21 14.36 -10.17
CA LYS A 179 -0.48 15.59 -10.60
C LYS A 179 1.00 15.62 -10.18
N LYS A 180 1.39 14.80 -9.18
CA LYS A 180 2.78 14.70 -8.70
C LYS A 180 3.26 13.24 -8.62
N ALA A 181 2.57 12.33 -9.28
CA ALA A 181 2.89 10.91 -9.24
C ALA A 181 4.05 10.58 -10.17
N LEU A 182 4.96 9.75 -9.72
CA LEU A 182 5.95 9.09 -10.56
C LEU A 182 5.26 7.89 -11.22
N HIS A 183 5.00 7.98 -12.52
CA HIS A 183 4.34 6.93 -13.33
C HIS A 183 2.96 6.48 -12.80
N GLY A 184 2.23 7.34 -12.05
CA GLY A 184 0.96 6.96 -11.45
C GLY A 184 1.05 6.03 -10.24
N CYS A 185 2.27 5.66 -9.80
CA CYS A 185 2.47 4.69 -8.71
C CYS A 185 2.79 5.33 -7.36
N THR A 186 3.18 6.59 -7.30
CA THR A 186 3.43 7.32 -6.04
C THR A 186 2.96 8.75 -6.12
N GLY A 187 2.68 9.33 -4.96
CA GLY A 187 2.28 10.73 -4.84
C GLY A 187 2.43 11.24 -3.42
N VAL A 188 1.89 12.43 -3.19
CA VAL A 188 1.82 13.04 -1.86
C VAL A 188 0.40 13.47 -1.54
N GLU A 189 0.00 13.31 -0.29
CA GLU A 189 -1.34 13.64 0.20
C GLU A 189 -1.27 14.49 1.46
N LYS A 190 -2.08 15.54 1.51
CA LYS A 190 -2.24 16.35 2.73
C LYS A 190 -3.04 15.58 3.78
N GLN A 191 -2.64 15.67 5.04
CA GLN A 191 -3.30 14.95 6.14
C GLN A 191 -4.79 15.30 6.29
N GLN A 192 -5.20 16.51 5.92
CA GLN A 192 -6.60 16.94 5.96
C GLN A 192 -7.51 16.18 4.98
N ASN A 193 -6.91 15.55 3.95
CA ASN A 193 -7.65 14.82 2.91
C ASN A 193 -7.81 13.31 3.20
N TRP A 194 -7.19 12.78 4.24
CA TRP A 194 -7.13 11.32 4.48
C TRP A 194 -8.48 10.63 4.55
N PHE A 195 -9.52 11.34 4.97
CA PHE A 195 -10.87 10.78 5.10
C PHE A 195 -11.87 11.33 4.07
N LYS A 196 -11.40 12.14 3.12
CA LYS A 196 -12.25 12.56 2.02
C LYS A 196 -12.57 11.35 1.14
N GLY A 197 -13.84 11.14 0.85
CA GLY A 197 -14.30 9.99 0.07
C GLY A 197 -14.32 8.65 0.84
N THR A 198 -14.08 8.66 2.16
CA THR A 198 -14.26 7.45 2.98
C THR A 198 -15.67 7.39 3.55
N SER A 199 -16.32 6.26 3.41
CA SER A 199 -17.60 5.95 4.07
C SER A 199 -17.37 5.17 5.37
N TYR A 200 -18.44 5.04 6.17
CA TYR A 200 -18.44 4.21 7.38
C TYR A 200 -18.01 2.77 7.07
N GLY A 201 -17.24 2.20 7.95
CA GLY A 201 -16.78 0.83 7.85
C GLY A 201 -15.51 0.64 6.99
N ALA A 202 -14.93 1.71 6.44
CA ALA A 202 -13.57 1.65 5.93
C ALA A 202 -12.58 1.36 7.07
N GLY A 203 -11.44 0.79 6.74
CA GLY A 203 -10.42 0.39 7.70
C GLY A 203 -9.01 0.73 7.22
N TYR A 204 -8.05 0.48 8.08
CA TYR A 204 -6.64 0.57 7.75
C TYR A 204 -5.85 -0.53 8.45
N THR A 205 -4.70 -0.85 7.90
CA THR A 205 -3.78 -1.85 8.46
C THR A 205 -2.41 -1.22 8.66
N ILE A 206 -1.89 -1.29 9.88
CA ILE A 206 -0.52 -0.89 10.22
C ILE A 206 0.38 -2.11 10.05
N VAL A 207 1.52 -1.93 9.38
CA VAL A 207 2.50 -2.97 9.08
C VAL A 207 3.88 -2.58 9.60
N GLY A 208 4.50 -3.48 10.36
CA GLY A 208 5.83 -3.32 10.94
C GLY A 208 5.98 -3.74 12.39
#